data_91d1afec14ef720162b82d7564f20658
#
_entry.id   91d1afec14ef720162b82d7564f20658
#
_cell.length_a   1.000
_cell.length_b   1.000
_cell.length_c   1.000
_cell.angle_alpha   90.00
_cell.angle_beta   90.00
_cell.angle_gamma   90.00
#
_symmetry.space_group_name_H-M   'P 1'
#
loop_
_entity.id
_entity.type
_entity.pdbx_description
1 polymer ?
#
loop_
_entity_poly.entity_id
_entity_poly.type
_entity_poly.pdbx_seq_one_letter_code
_entity_poly.pdbx_strand_id
1 'polypeptide(L)'
;MKLELDIVRALLLALEDRLRFNNELEYPSVFITDVCTSVYLSGYSMPLIAYTALKLKEAGYIDAYIESSDGRISTVCFSSITFEGHQFLESVRNQANWNKTKEIASKAGNFTLKVLESIGSSLAAAYIKNTLGL
;
A
#
# COMPACT_ATOMS: atom_id res chain seq x y z
N MET A 1 0.94 14.44 -11.69
CA MET A 1 0.20 13.82 -10.58
C MET A 1 1.19 13.37 -9.53
N LYS A 2 0.93 13.66 -8.29
CA LYS A 2 1.84 13.35 -7.19
C LYS A 2 1.44 12.06 -6.50
N LEU A 3 2.42 11.22 -6.13
CA LEU A 3 2.16 10.05 -5.31
C LEU A 3 1.79 10.49 -3.89
N GLU A 4 0.62 10.08 -3.44
CA GLU A 4 0.12 10.43 -2.11
C GLU A 4 0.25 9.23 -1.17
N LEU A 5 0.97 9.43 -0.07
CA LEU A 5 1.37 8.34 0.82
C LEU A 5 0.19 7.71 1.55
N ASP A 6 -0.83 8.50 1.89
CA ASP A 6 -2.03 7.95 2.52
C ASP A 6 -2.79 7.00 1.58
N ILE A 7 -2.76 7.28 0.27
CA ILE A 7 -3.38 6.37 -0.72
C ILE A 7 -2.55 5.10 -0.86
N VAL A 8 -1.22 5.19 -0.81
CA VAL A 8 -0.35 4.01 -0.83
C VAL A 8 -0.74 3.03 0.29
N ARG A 9 -0.81 3.52 1.51
CA ARG A 9 -1.20 2.69 2.66
C ARG A 9 -2.62 2.18 2.52
N ALA A 10 -3.55 3.04 2.16
CA ALA A 10 -4.97 2.69 1.99
C ALA A 10 -5.18 1.63 0.90
N LEU A 11 -4.47 1.75 -0.22
CA LEU A 11 -4.57 0.76 -1.30
C LEU A 11 -4.05 -0.60 -0.85
N LEU A 12 -2.92 -0.65 -0.16
CA LEU A 12 -2.38 -1.91 0.36
C LEU A 12 -3.33 -2.56 1.37
N LEU A 13 -3.95 -1.78 2.25
CA LEU A 13 -4.95 -2.30 3.19
C LEU A 13 -6.18 -2.86 2.46
N ALA A 14 -6.66 -2.15 1.44
CA ALA A 14 -7.79 -2.61 0.62
C ALA A 14 -7.47 -3.91 -0.11
N LEU A 15 -6.27 -4.00 -0.69
CA LEU A 15 -5.82 -5.20 -1.39
C LEU A 15 -5.65 -6.39 -0.44
N GLU A 16 -5.14 -6.17 0.76
CA GLU A 16 -5.00 -7.23 1.75
C GLU A 16 -6.36 -7.87 2.08
N ASP A 17 -7.41 -7.07 2.17
CA ASP A 17 -8.76 -7.58 2.43
C ASP A 17 -9.32 -8.42 1.29
N ARG A 18 -8.95 -8.10 0.05
CA ARG A 18 -9.62 -8.65 -1.14
C ARG A 18 -8.84 -9.72 -1.86
N LEU A 19 -7.51 -9.74 -1.74
CA LEU A 19 -6.67 -10.69 -2.46
C LEU A 19 -6.53 -11.97 -1.65
N ARG A 20 -7.31 -12.98 -1.99
CA ARG A 20 -7.33 -14.28 -1.30
C ARG A 20 -7.31 -15.41 -2.29
N PHE A 21 -6.54 -16.46 -1.99
CA PHE A 21 -6.66 -17.72 -2.69
C PHE A 21 -7.98 -18.39 -2.31
N ASN A 22 -8.61 -19.05 -3.27
CA ASN A 22 -9.72 -19.96 -2.98
C ASN A 22 -9.18 -21.35 -2.59
N ASN A 23 -10.09 -22.29 -2.32
CA ASN A 23 -9.69 -23.64 -1.91
C ASN A 23 -9.04 -24.45 -3.06
N GLU A 24 -9.20 -24.03 -4.29
CA GLU A 24 -8.54 -24.64 -5.44
C GLU A 24 -7.17 -24.03 -5.73
N LEU A 25 -6.71 -23.12 -4.87
CA LEU A 25 -5.42 -22.45 -4.99
C LEU A 25 -5.29 -21.60 -6.25
N GLU A 26 -6.38 -21.05 -6.72
CA GLU A 26 -6.35 -20.11 -7.82
C GLU A 26 -5.87 -18.75 -7.35
N TYR A 27 -5.04 -18.11 -8.16
CA TYR A 27 -4.59 -16.74 -7.88
C TYR A 27 -5.79 -15.80 -7.87
N PRO A 28 -5.84 -14.85 -6.92
CA PRO A 28 -6.89 -13.85 -6.95
C PRO A 28 -6.77 -12.94 -8.18
N SER A 29 -7.91 -12.44 -8.61
CA SER A 29 -8.03 -11.55 -9.76
C SER A 29 -9.09 -10.50 -9.41
N VAL A 30 -8.66 -9.35 -8.96
CA VAL A 30 -9.55 -8.29 -8.45
C VAL A 30 -9.33 -7.02 -9.27
N PHE A 31 -10.40 -6.53 -9.89
CA PHE A 31 -10.35 -5.33 -10.73
C PHE A 31 -10.36 -4.06 -9.87
N ILE A 32 -9.78 -3.00 -10.42
CA ILE A 32 -9.72 -1.70 -9.74
C ILE A 32 -11.12 -1.16 -9.40
N THR A 33 -12.11 -1.44 -10.22
CA THR A 33 -13.49 -1.01 -9.96
C THR A 33 -14.04 -1.61 -8.66
N ASP A 34 -13.66 -2.84 -8.35
CA ASP A 34 -14.03 -3.49 -7.09
C ASP A 34 -13.22 -2.89 -5.92
N VAL A 35 -11.91 -2.76 -6.10
CA VAL A 35 -11.03 -2.22 -5.05
C VAL A 35 -11.44 -0.81 -4.63
N CYS A 36 -11.86 0.02 -5.58
CA CYS A 36 -12.32 1.39 -5.31
C CYS A 36 -13.54 1.46 -4.39
N THR A 37 -14.27 0.36 -4.20
CA THR A 37 -15.41 0.32 -3.26
C THR A 37 -14.99 0.09 -1.81
N SER A 38 -13.71 -0.17 -1.57
CA SER A 38 -13.18 -0.39 -0.22
C SER A 38 -13.37 0.85 0.66
N VAL A 39 -13.71 0.62 1.92
CA VAL A 39 -13.82 1.69 2.91
C VAL A 39 -12.50 2.45 3.08
N TYR A 40 -11.37 1.78 2.93
CA TYR A 40 -10.05 2.41 3.02
C TYR A 40 -9.81 3.46 1.92
N LEU A 41 -10.45 3.28 0.76
CA LEU A 41 -10.27 4.15 -0.40
C LEU A 41 -11.40 5.16 -0.58
N SER A 42 -12.30 5.23 0.38
CA SER A 42 -13.41 6.18 0.37
C SER A 42 -12.86 7.62 0.29
N GLY A 43 -13.42 8.40 -0.62
CA GLY A 43 -13.01 9.79 -0.82
C GLY A 43 -11.85 10.00 -1.79
N TYR A 44 -11.19 8.93 -2.25
CA TYR A 44 -10.15 9.03 -3.27
C TYR A 44 -10.71 8.73 -4.65
N SER A 45 -10.25 9.46 -5.66
CA SER A 45 -10.71 9.27 -7.04
C SER A 45 -10.04 8.05 -7.67
N MET A 46 -10.73 7.43 -8.63
CA MET A 46 -10.17 6.31 -9.38
C MET A 46 -8.85 6.66 -10.08
N PRO A 47 -8.69 7.84 -10.73
CA PRO A 47 -7.39 8.19 -11.31
C PRO A 47 -6.23 8.21 -10.32
N LEU A 48 -6.44 8.71 -9.09
CA LEU A 48 -5.42 8.70 -8.05
C LEU A 48 -5.09 7.29 -7.58
N ILE A 49 -6.09 6.45 -7.43
CA ILE A 49 -5.91 5.05 -7.05
C ILE A 49 -5.16 4.29 -8.15
N ALA A 50 -5.52 4.51 -9.40
CA ALA A 50 -4.85 3.87 -10.54
C ALA A 50 -3.38 4.32 -10.64
N TYR A 51 -3.11 5.61 -10.47
CA TYR A 51 -1.73 6.12 -10.46
C TYR A 51 -0.91 5.49 -9.35
N THR A 52 -1.49 5.39 -8.15
CA THR A 52 -0.84 4.75 -7.01
C THR A 52 -0.53 3.29 -7.31
N ALA A 53 -1.48 2.56 -7.91
CA ALA A 53 -1.29 1.17 -8.31
C ALA A 53 -0.14 1.01 -9.31
N LEU A 54 -0.05 1.88 -10.31
CA LEU A 54 1.06 1.87 -11.26
C LEU A 54 2.40 2.04 -10.55
N LYS A 55 2.48 2.98 -9.62
CA LYS A 55 3.73 3.25 -8.89
C LYS A 55 4.10 2.12 -7.94
N LEU A 56 3.14 1.52 -7.27
CA LEU A 56 3.40 0.37 -6.42
C LEU A 56 3.85 -0.85 -7.22
N LYS A 57 3.31 -1.04 -8.42
CA LYS A 57 3.78 -2.09 -9.33
C LYS A 57 5.23 -1.83 -9.75
N GLU A 58 5.54 -0.62 -10.17
CA GLU A 58 6.91 -0.25 -10.54
C GLU A 58 7.90 -0.47 -9.39
N ALA A 59 7.48 -0.17 -8.17
CA ALA A 59 8.29 -0.34 -6.97
C ALA A 59 8.45 -1.80 -6.52
N GLY A 60 7.67 -2.71 -7.10
CA GLY A 60 7.69 -4.12 -6.71
C GLY A 60 6.92 -4.43 -5.44
N TYR A 61 5.95 -3.62 -5.07
CA TYR A 61 5.13 -3.83 -3.87
C TYR A 61 3.84 -4.60 -4.15
N ILE A 62 3.39 -4.60 -5.40
CA ILE A 62 2.23 -5.37 -5.82
C ILE A 62 2.49 -6.02 -7.18
N ASP A 63 1.77 -7.11 -7.44
CA ASP A 63 1.63 -7.68 -8.76
C ASP A 63 0.25 -7.34 -9.29
N ALA A 64 0.21 -6.81 -10.51
CA ALA A 64 -1.02 -6.44 -11.17
C ALA A 64 -0.83 -6.53 -12.68
N TYR A 65 -1.90 -6.89 -13.37
CA TYR A 65 -1.97 -6.82 -14.82
C TYR A 65 -2.58 -5.48 -15.21
N ILE A 66 -1.85 -4.74 -16.02
CA ILE A 66 -2.28 -3.42 -16.49
C ILE A 66 -2.26 -3.42 -18.00
N GLU A 67 -3.42 -3.18 -18.61
CA GLU A 67 -3.57 -3.11 -20.05
C GLU A 67 -3.86 -1.68 -20.45
N SER A 68 -3.16 -1.22 -21.50
CA SER A 68 -3.31 0.14 -22.01
C SER A 68 -3.46 0.09 -23.52
N SER A 69 -4.28 0.98 -24.07
CA SER A 69 -4.38 1.19 -25.51
C SER A 69 -4.76 2.65 -25.77
N ASP A 70 -4.22 3.20 -26.85
CA ASP A 70 -4.51 4.59 -27.29
C ASP A 70 -4.29 5.63 -26.19
N GLY A 71 -3.25 5.44 -25.37
CA GLY A 71 -2.92 6.36 -24.28
C GLY A 71 -3.85 6.27 -23.09
N ARG A 72 -4.66 5.23 -22.98
CA ARG A 72 -5.58 5.01 -21.88
C ARG A 72 -5.32 3.67 -21.22
N ILE A 73 -5.48 3.61 -19.90
CA ILE A 73 -5.54 2.36 -19.18
C ILE A 73 -6.94 1.77 -19.36
N SER A 74 -7.02 0.55 -19.91
CA SER A 74 -8.29 -0.15 -20.11
C SER A 74 -8.57 -1.13 -18.98
N THR A 75 -7.53 -1.69 -18.36
CA THR A 75 -7.69 -2.72 -17.31
C THR A 75 -6.60 -2.55 -16.27
N VAL A 76 -7.01 -2.61 -15.00
CA VAL A 76 -6.11 -2.80 -13.86
C VAL A 76 -6.68 -3.96 -13.05
N CYS A 77 -5.94 -5.06 -12.98
CA CYS A 77 -6.35 -6.27 -12.29
C CYS A 77 -5.27 -6.68 -11.30
N PHE A 78 -5.60 -6.68 -10.03
CA PHE A 78 -4.66 -7.00 -8.96
C PHE A 78 -4.62 -8.50 -8.70
N SER A 79 -3.43 -9.04 -8.45
CA SER A 79 -3.26 -10.46 -8.15
C SER A 79 -2.61 -10.73 -6.80
N SER A 80 -1.66 -9.91 -6.37
CA SER A 80 -1.03 -10.10 -5.05
C SER A 80 -0.35 -8.84 -4.54
N ILE A 81 -0.13 -8.82 -3.23
CA ILE A 81 0.85 -7.95 -2.59
C ILE A 81 2.13 -8.77 -2.51
N THR A 82 3.26 -8.20 -2.95
CA THR A 82 4.54 -8.90 -2.89
C THR A 82 5.03 -9.01 -1.44
N PHE A 83 6.08 -9.79 -1.23
CA PHE A 83 6.70 -9.89 0.09
C PHE A 83 7.16 -8.50 0.58
N GLU A 84 7.79 -7.71 -0.28
CA GLU A 84 8.21 -6.35 0.06
C GLU A 84 7.02 -5.44 0.36
N GLY A 85 5.93 -5.61 -0.37
CA GLY A 85 4.69 -4.88 -0.11
C GLY A 85 4.11 -5.21 1.26
N HIS A 86 4.13 -6.48 1.65
CA HIS A 86 3.69 -6.90 2.97
C HIS A 86 4.60 -6.34 4.08
N GLN A 87 5.91 -6.32 3.88
CA GLN A 87 6.84 -5.75 4.84
C GLN A 87 6.59 -4.26 5.05
N PHE A 88 6.40 -3.52 3.95
CA PHE A 88 6.05 -2.11 4.05
C PHE A 88 4.75 -1.92 4.82
N LEU A 89 3.70 -2.67 4.47
CA LEU A 89 2.40 -2.55 5.11
C LEU A 89 2.48 -2.83 6.61
N GLU A 90 3.23 -3.87 7.02
CA GLU A 90 3.41 -4.16 8.45
C GLU A 90 4.08 -3.00 9.19
N SER A 91 5.05 -2.34 8.57
CA SER A 91 5.76 -1.22 9.20
C SER A 91 4.88 0.01 9.41
N VAL A 92 3.81 0.15 8.65
CA VAL A 92 2.93 1.33 8.66
C VAL A 92 1.46 0.99 8.96
N ARG A 93 1.18 -0.24 9.34
CA ARG A 93 -0.19 -0.72 9.57
C ARG A 93 -0.92 0.05 10.66
N ASN A 94 -0.28 0.27 11.79
CA ASN A 94 -0.89 0.95 12.93
C ASN A 94 -1.09 2.44 12.61
N GLN A 95 -2.32 2.93 12.77
CA GLN A 95 -2.66 4.30 12.40
C GLN A 95 -1.87 5.34 13.21
N ALA A 96 -1.69 5.11 14.50
CA ALA A 96 -0.93 6.03 15.35
C ALA A 96 0.54 6.08 14.93
N ASN A 97 1.14 4.92 14.65
CA ASN A 97 2.52 4.85 14.14
C ASN A 97 2.65 5.47 12.76
N TRP A 98 1.64 5.29 11.90
CA TRP A 98 1.63 5.91 10.58
C TRP A 98 1.65 7.44 10.66
N ASN A 99 0.81 8.01 11.53
CA ASN A 99 0.79 9.45 11.74
C ASN A 99 2.14 9.96 12.25
N LYS A 100 2.74 9.26 13.19
CA LYS A 100 4.05 9.60 13.73
C LYS A 100 5.17 9.44 12.70
N THR A 101 5.09 8.39 11.89
CA THR A 101 6.04 8.15 10.79
C THR A 101 6.02 9.32 9.80
N LYS A 102 4.83 9.76 9.39
CA LYS A 102 4.68 10.90 8.48
C LYS A 102 5.22 12.19 9.10
N GLU A 103 4.97 12.42 10.38
CA GLU A 103 5.47 13.59 11.10
C GLU A 103 7.01 13.61 11.12
N ILE A 104 7.64 12.49 11.45
CA ILE A 104 9.10 12.38 11.48
C ILE A 104 9.69 12.60 10.08
N ALA A 105 9.10 11.96 9.06
CA ALA A 105 9.54 12.11 7.67
C ALA A 105 9.41 13.55 7.19
N SER A 106 8.34 14.25 7.60
CA SER A 106 8.13 15.65 7.29
C SER A 106 9.24 16.53 7.86
N LYS A 107 9.62 16.30 9.11
CA LYS A 107 10.70 17.04 9.75
C LYS A 107 12.07 16.78 9.09
N ALA A 108 12.29 15.55 8.62
CA ALA A 108 13.51 15.19 7.92
C ALA A 108 13.50 15.66 6.45
N GLY A 109 12.34 16.07 5.93
CA GLY A 109 12.19 16.49 4.55
C GLY A 109 12.27 15.34 3.53
N ASN A 110 12.01 14.12 3.96
CA ASN A 110 12.14 12.94 3.10
C ASN A 110 10.95 12.00 3.25
N PHE A 111 10.21 11.79 2.16
CA PHE A 111 8.98 11.00 2.09
C PHE A 111 9.10 9.77 1.20
N THR A 112 10.29 9.22 0.98
CA THR A 112 10.40 7.98 0.20
C THR A 112 9.79 6.83 0.98
N LEU A 113 9.26 5.81 0.25
CA LEU A 113 8.65 4.64 0.89
C LEU A 113 9.66 3.89 1.77
N LYS A 114 10.93 3.83 1.34
CA LYS A 114 11.99 3.19 2.12
C LYS A 114 12.25 3.91 3.44
N VAL A 115 12.24 5.22 3.44
CA VAL A 115 12.40 6.02 4.68
C VAL A 115 11.20 5.81 5.60
N LEU A 116 9.98 5.82 5.06
CA LEU A 116 8.77 5.58 5.85
C LEU A 116 8.78 4.18 6.48
N GLU A 117 9.18 3.17 5.72
CA GLU A 117 9.32 1.80 6.22
C GLU A 117 10.33 1.73 7.36
N SER A 118 11.48 2.36 7.20
CA SER A 118 12.53 2.40 8.20
C SER A 118 12.06 3.07 9.50
N ILE A 119 11.38 4.20 9.39
CA ILE A 119 10.84 4.91 10.56
C ILE A 119 9.78 4.06 11.25
N GLY A 120 8.83 3.49 10.48
CA GLY A 120 7.77 2.67 11.01
C GLY A 120 8.30 1.44 11.75
N SER A 121 9.31 0.78 11.17
CA SER A 121 9.95 -0.39 11.78
C SER A 121 10.68 -0.01 13.09
N SER A 122 11.35 1.14 13.11
CA SER A 122 12.03 1.62 14.31
C SER A 122 11.06 1.96 15.42
N LEU A 123 9.92 2.57 15.12
CA LEU A 123 8.87 2.85 16.09
C LEU A 123 8.28 1.56 16.68
N ALA A 124 8.03 0.57 15.86
CA ALA A 124 7.53 -0.73 16.30
C ALA A 124 8.54 -1.43 17.21
N ALA A 125 9.82 -1.41 16.87
CA ALA A 125 10.89 -1.99 17.68
C ALA A 125 11.00 -1.31 19.04
N ALA A 126 10.90 0.02 19.08
CA ALA A 126 10.95 0.79 20.32
C ALA A 126 9.75 0.45 21.22
N TYR A 127 8.56 0.31 20.66
CA TYR A 127 7.36 -0.08 21.39
C TYR A 127 7.54 -1.47 22.02
N ILE A 128 8.01 -2.44 21.27
CA ILE A 128 8.25 -3.80 21.75
C ILE A 128 9.27 -3.79 22.89
N LYS A 129 10.38 -3.08 22.71
CA LYS A 129 11.43 -2.96 23.70
C LYS A 129 10.88 -2.38 25.02
N ASN A 130 10.11 -1.30 24.96
CA ASN A 130 9.53 -0.66 26.14
C ASN A 130 8.51 -1.56 26.82
N THR A 131 7.67 -2.26 26.05
CA THR A 131 6.63 -3.15 26.58
C THR A 131 7.24 -4.36 27.28
N LEU A 132 8.34 -4.91 26.76
CA LEU A 132 9.03 -6.07 27.32
C LEU A 132 10.08 -5.72 28.38
N GLY A 133 10.34 -4.44 28.61
CA GLY A 133 11.34 -4.01 29.58
C GLY A 133 12.79 -4.24 29.15
N LEU A 134 13.03 -4.34 27.85
CA LEU A 134 14.36 -4.61 27.30
C LEU A 134 15.25 -3.36 27.13
#